data_328fcd8a4dbfa63479d8c07a7e044d15
#
_entry.id   328fcd8a4dbfa63479d8c07a7e044d15
#
_cell.length_a   1.000
_cell.length_b   1.000
_cell.length_c   1.000
_cell.angle_alpha   90.00
_cell.angle_beta   90.00
_cell.angle_gamma   90.00
#
_symmetry.space_group_name_H-M   'P 1'
#
loop_
_entity.id
_entity.type
_entity.pdbx_description
1 polymer ?
#
loop_
_entity_poly.entity_id
_entity_poly.type
_entity_poly.pdbx_seq_one_letter_code
_entity_poly.pdbx_strand_id
1 'polypeptide(L)'
;MKKREVRSFNGKLSGFSLQIIPFSEVRDLSINDRVRKILKLVLSNKIIILQGKLRAEEEIRLIEDTMAMVDHVKNFRGIELAVIEPDMSNPTFMQKFKRNLAKSLVGHSNSLTVIGPAAIVKEIKRDPSKIEVMLGNN
;
A
#
# COMPACT_ATOMS: atom_id res chain seq x y z
N MET A 1 -17.40 16.33 3.79
CA MET A 1 -16.46 15.94 2.74
C MET A 1 -15.03 15.99 3.23
N LYS A 2 -14.28 14.99 2.94
CA LYS A 2 -12.93 14.88 3.49
C LYS A 2 -11.84 15.50 2.64
N LYS A 3 -12.21 16.18 1.56
CA LYS A 3 -11.23 16.76 0.64
C LYS A 3 -10.30 17.76 1.31
N ARG A 4 -10.82 18.52 2.27
CA ARG A 4 -10.00 19.52 2.94
C ARG A 4 -8.91 18.88 3.77
N GLU A 5 -9.24 17.81 4.49
CA GLU A 5 -8.27 17.15 5.36
C GLU A 5 -7.16 16.47 4.58
N VAL A 6 -7.48 16.01 3.38
CA VAL A 6 -6.56 15.26 2.55
C VAL A 6 -5.80 16.13 1.59
N ARG A 7 -6.13 17.40 1.51
CA ARG A 7 -5.66 18.25 0.41
C ARG A 7 -4.15 18.30 0.28
N SER A 8 -3.45 18.54 1.37
CA SER A 8 -2.00 18.64 1.29
C SER A 8 -1.35 17.32 0.95
N PHE A 9 -1.91 16.24 1.47
CA PHE A 9 -1.42 14.91 1.16
C PHE A 9 -1.87 14.49 -0.24
N ASN A 10 -3.08 14.88 -0.60
CA ASN A 10 -3.68 14.54 -1.88
C ASN A 10 -2.91 15.10 -3.06
N GLY A 11 -2.23 16.22 -2.87
CA GLY A 11 -1.38 16.78 -3.93
C GLY A 11 -0.32 15.79 -4.38
N LYS A 12 0.16 14.94 -3.47
CA LYS A 12 1.15 13.92 -3.77
C LYS A 12 0.51 12.67 -4.37
N LEU A 13 -0.80 12.51 -4.19
CA LEU A 13 -1.53 11.36 -4.72
C LEU A 13 -2.06 11.62 -6.13
N SER A 14 -1.86 12.83 -6.65
CA SER A 14 -2.36 13.18 -7.97
C SER A 14 -1.82 12.22 -9.02
N GLY A 15 -2.71 11.62 -9.79
CA GLY A 15 -2.33 10.67 -10.80
C GLY A 15 -2.19 9.23 -10.30
N PHE A 16 -2.36 9.02 -9.00
CA PHE A 16 -2.29 7.67 -8.41
C PHE A 16 -3.66 7.25 -7.90
N SER A 17 -3.91 5.96 -7.96
CA SER A 17 -5.12 5.39 -7.35
C SER A 17 -4.70 4.38 -6.29
N LEU A 18 -5.59 4.18 -5.32
CA LEU A 18 -5.36 3.28 -4.22
C LEU A 18 -5.91 1.89 -4.55
N GLN A 19 -5.11 0.87 -4.34
CA GLN A 19 -5.51 -0.51 -4.57
C GLN A 19 -5.30 -1.30 -3.29
N ILE A 20 -6.38 -1.84 -2.76
CA ILE A 20 -6.31 -2.69 -1.56
C ILE A 20 -6.26 -4.13 -2.03
N ILE A 21 -5.27 -4.88 -1.55
CA ILE A 21 -5.11 -6.30 -1.88
C ILE A 21 -5.31 -7.10 -0.60
N PRO A 22 -6.44 -7.81 -0.47
CA PRO A 22 -6.62 -8.67 0.68
C PRO A 22 -5.69 -9.88 0.61
N PHE A 23 -5.34 -10.40 1.77
CA PHE A 23 -4.43 -11.54 1.85
C PHE A 23 -4.90 -12.71 1.00
N SER A 24 -6.21 -12.91 0.93
CA SER A 24 -6.78 -14.02 0.17
C SER A 24 -6.42 -13.99 -1.32
N GLU A 25 -6.12 -12.81 -1.86
CA GLU A 25 -5.76 -12.71 -3.27
C GLU A 25 -4.33 -13.11 -3.57
N VAL A 26 -3.47 -13.11 -2.55
CA VAL A 26 -2.05 -13.42 -2.76
C VAL A 26 -1.58 -14.65 -2.00
N ARG A 27 -2.41 -15.16 -1.13
CA ARG A 27 -2.02 -16.28 -0.25
C ARG A 27 -1.48 -17.48 -1.01
N ASP A 28 -2.15 -17.85 -2.09
CA ASP A 28 -1.82 -19.05 -2.83
C ASP A 28 -0.94 -18.81 -4.05
N LEU A 29 -0.49 -17.58 -4.24
CA LEU A 29 0.41 -17.26 -5.34
C LEU A 29 1.84 -17.64 -5.00
N SER A 30 2.58 -18.07 -6.02
CA SER A 30 4.02 -18.27 -5.88
C SER A 30 4.69 -16.93 -5.64
N ILE A 31 5.95 -16.96 -5.19
CA ILE A 31 6.73 -15.73 -5.00
C ILE A 31 6.79 -14.95 -6.32
N ASN A 32 7.08 -15.64 -7.42
CA ASN A 32 7.16 -14.99 -8.72
C ASN A 32 5.85 -14.31 -9.11
N ASP A 33 4.74 -14.99 -8.94
CA ASP A 33 3.44 -14.46 -9.33
C ASP A 33 3.02 -13.31 -8.43
N ARG A 34 3.35 -13.40 -7.15
CA ARG A 34 3.03 -12.34 -6.21
C ARG A 34 3.79 -11.06 -6.54
N VAL A 35 5.10 -11.20 -6.76
CA VAL A 35 5.93 -10.05 -7.13
C VAL A 35 5.45 -9.44 -8.44
N ARG A 36 5.12 -10.28 -9.41
CA ARG A 36 4.65 -9.80 -10.71
C ARG A 36 3.34 -9.04 -10.60
N LYS A 37 2.42 -9.55 -9.78
CA LYS A 37 1.14 -8.89 -9.57
C LYS A 37 1.33 -7.49 -8.97
N ILE A 38 2.16 -7.41 -7.95
CA ILE A 38 2.43 -6.14 -7.27
C ILE A 38 3.16 -5.18 -8.20
N LEU A 39 4.18 -5.67 -8.88
CA LEU A 39 4.96 -4.86 -9.80
C LEU A 39 4.07 -4.23 -10.87
N LYS A 40 3.17 -5.01 -11.43
CA LYS A 40 2.26 -4.53 -12.47
C LYS A 40 1.40 -3.38 -11.97
N LEU A 41 0.90 -3.51 -10.74
CA LEU A 41 0.06 -2.47 -10.16
C LEU A 41 0.87 -1.20 -9.85
N VAL A 42 2.06 -1.38 -9.31
CA VAL A 42 2.93 -0.24 -9.00
C VAL A 42 3.27 0.54 -10.26
N LEU A 43 3.60 -0.16 -11.33
CA LEU A 43 3.94 0.50 -12.60
C LEU A 43 2.72 1.14 -13.27
N SER A 44 1.52 0.84 -12.79
CA SER A 44 0.29 1.44 -13.29
C SER A 44 -0.19 2.60 -12.42
N ASN A 45 0.72 3.24 -11.70
CA ASN A 45 0.41 4.38 -10.83
C ASN A 45 -0.57 4.02 -9.72
N LYS A 46 -0.42 2.84 -9.17
CA LYS A 46 -1.21 2.40 -8.03
C LYS A 46 -0.40 2.49 -6.76
N ILE A 47 -1.07 2.89 -5.68
CA ILE A 47 -0.53 2.77 -4.34
C ILE A 47 -1.21 1.56 -3.74
N ILE A 48 -0.43 0.60 -3.32
CA ILE A 48 -0.95 -0.69 -2.90
C ILE A 48 -0.98 -0.76 -1.39
N ILE A 49 -2.11 -1.18 -0.85
CA ILE A 49 -2.22 -1.55 0.56
C ILE A 49 -2.47 -3.04 0.59
N LEU A 50 -1.42 -3.77 0.92
CA LEU A 50 -1.47 -5.23 0.99
C LEU A 50 -1.74 -5.65 2.42
N GLN A 51 -2.71 -6.52 2.61
CA GLN A 51 -2.94 -7.11 3.92
C GLN A 51 -1.85 -8.16 4.17
N GLY A 52 -1.08 -7.95 5.22
CA GLY A 52 0.01 -8.87 5.56
C GLY A 52 1.37 -8.29 5.24
N LYS A 53 2.36 -9.15 5.26
CA LYS A 53 3.76 -8.77 5.00
C LYS A 53 4.31 -9.59 3.84
N LEU A 54 5.23 -8.97 3.12
CA LEU A 54 6.00 -9.71 2.12
C LEU A 54 7.17 -10.40 2.80
N ARG A 55 7.62 -11.49 2.20
CA ARG A 55 8.85 -12.14 2.63
C ARG A 55 10.03 -11.28 2.21
N ALA A 56 11.16 -11.41 2.91
CA ALA A 56 12.35 -10.62 2.59
C ALA A 56 12.76 -10.78 1.14
N GLU A 57 12.72 -11.99 0.61
CA GLU A 57 13.12 -12.22 -0.79
C GLU A 57 12.13 -11.59 -1.77
N GLU A 58 10.86 -11.50 -1.39
CA GLU A 58 9.86 -10.84 -2.23
C GLU A 58 10.12 -9.34 -2.27
N GLU A 59 10.44 -8.76 -1.12
CA GLU A 59 10.77 -7.33 -1.06
C GLU A 59 11.98 -7.00 -1.91
N ILE A 60 13.02 -7.82 -1.78
CA ILE A 60 14.25 -7.60 -2.54
C ILE A 60 13.96 -7.66 -4.04
N ARG A 61 13.24 -8.69 -4.47
CA ARG A 61 12.93 -8.84 -5.89
C ARG A 61 12.08 -7.71 -6.42
N LEU A 62 11.10 -7.29 -5.63
CA LEU A 62 10.23 -6.19 -6.03
C LEU A 62 11.04 -4.90 -6.20
N ILE A 63 11.92 -4.61 -5.25
CA ILE A 63 12.76 -3.42 -5.32
C ILE A 63 13.70 -3.51 -6.52
N GLU A 64 14.34 -4.64 -6.71
CA GLU A 64 15.25 -4.82 -7.83
C GLU A 64 14.54 -4.65 -9.17
N ASP A 65 13.37 -5.28 -9.31
CA ASP A 65 12.63 -5.22 -10.56
C ASP A 65 12.12 -3.81 -10.84
N THR A 66 11.67 -3.09 -9.80
CA THR A 66 11.22 -1.72 -10.00
C THR A 66 12.38 -0.79 -10.31
N MET A 67 13.53 -0.99 -9.69
CA MET A 67 14.71 -0.17 -10.00
C MET A 67 15.18 -0.37 -11.44
N ALA A 68 15.04 -1.59 -11.96
CA ALA A 68 15.37 -1.85 -13.36
C ALA A 68 14.46 -1.08 -14.31
N MET A 69 13.30 -0.67 -13.86
CA MET A 69 12.32 0.04 -14.70
C MET A 69 12.41 1.57 -14.58
N VAL A 70 13.24 2.07 -13.68
CA VAL A 70 13.31 3.52 -13.44
C VAL A 70 13.61 4.31 -14.71
N ASP A 71 14.49 3.81 -15.55
CA ASP A 71 14.87 4.49 -16.77
C ASP A 71 13.92 4.22 -17.94
N HIS A 72 12.98 3.32 -17.76
CA HIS A 72 12.07 2.89 -18.84
C HIS A 72 10.64 3.39 -18.67
N VAL A 73 10.28 3.81 -17.48
CA VAL A 73 8.93 4.30 -17.19
C VAL A 73 9.01 5.76 -16.83
N LYS A 74 8.32 6.57 -17.64
CA LYS A 74 8.33 8.02 -17.45
C LYS A 74 7.83 8.41 -16.06
N ASN A 75 8.56 9.30 -15.41
CA ASN A 75 8.24 9.81 -14.08
C ASN A 75 8.27 8.77 -12.97
N PHE A 76 8.79 7.59 -13.25
CA PHE A 76 8.93 6.57 -12.22
C PHE A 76 10.29 6.74 -11.54
N ARG A 77 10.28 6.95 -10.23
CA ARG A 77 11.50 7.23 -9.46
C ARG A 77 11.81 6.19 -8.41
N GLY A 78 11.14 5.07 -8.48
CA GLY A 78 11.35 4.01 -7.51
C GLY A 78 10.23 3.95 -6.50
N ILE A 79 10.26 2.89 -5.71
CA ILE A 79 9.21 2.62 -4.74
C ILE A 79 9.79 2.53 -3.34
N GLU A 80 8.89 2.57 -2.40
CA GLU A 80 9.21 2.35 -0.99
C GLU A 80 8.15 1.41 -0.44
N LEU A 81 8.53 0.64 0.57
CA LEU A 81 7.60 -0.23 1.29
C LEU A 81 7.56 0.20 2.75
N ALA A 82 6.38 0.19 3.32
CA ALA A 82 6.22 0.49 4.74
C ALA A 82 5.29 -0.54 5.35
N VAL A 83 5.73 -1.20 6.40
CA VAL A 83 4.88 -2.12 7.15
C VAL A 83 4.28 -1.35 8.31
N ILE A 84 2.96 -1.37 8.38
CA ILE A 84 2.20 -0.64 9.38
C ILE A 84 1.36 -1.62 10.16
N GLU A 85 1.42 -1.51 11.48
CA GLU A 85 0.58 -2.32 12.35
C GLU A 85 -0.48 -1.42 12.93
N PRO A 86 -1.71 -1.51 12.42
CA PRO A 86 -2.78 -0.61 12.84
C PRO A 86 -3.04 -0.71 14.33
N ASP A 87 -3.36 0.44 14.93
CA ASP A 87 -3.77 0.47 16.32
C ASP A 87 -5.22 0.00 16.40
N MET A 88 -5.38 -1.27 16.68
CA MET A 88 -6.70 -1.88 16.72
C MET A 88 -7.52 -1.46 17.93
N SER A 89 -6.88 -0.76 18.87
CA SER A 89 -7.62 -0.21 20.01
C SER A 89 -8.30 1.10 19.68
N ASN A 90 -7.96 1.72 18.55
CA ASN A 90 -8.58 2.97 18.11
C ASN A 90 -9.88 2.66 17.39
N PRO A 91 -11.06 3.04 17.98
CA PRO A 91 -12.35 2.68 17.37
C PRO A 91 -12.53 3.26 15.97
N THR A 92 -12.05 4.48 15.75
CA THR A 92 -12.20 5.14 14.47
C THR A 92 -11.39 4.41 13.40
N PHE A 93 -10.15 4.10 13.72
CA PHE A 93 -9.31 3.37 12.79
C PHE A 93 -9.90 1.99 12.50
N MET A 94 -10.33 1.29 13.55
CA MET A 94 -10.93 -0.02 13.43
C MET A 94 -12.11 -0.02 12.48
N GLN A 95 -12.97 0.97 12.63
CA GLN A 95 -14.16 1.08 11.80
C GLN A 95 -13.82 1.28 10.34
N LYS A 96 -12.88 2.18 10.07
CA LYS A 96 -12.45 2.44 8.69
C LYS A 96 -11.75 1.24 8.09
N PHE A 97 -10.91 0.60 8.88
CA PHE A 97 -10.18 -0.57 8.45
C PHE A 97 -11.15 -1.68 8.06
N LYS A 98 -12.11 -1.97 8.92
CA LYS A 98 -13.11 -3.01 8.66
C LYS A 98 -13.96 -2.70 7.44
N ARG A 99 -14.30 -1.44 7.26
CA ARG A 99 -15.11 -1.06 6.11
C ARG A 99 -14.42 -1.38 4.79
N ASN A 100 -13.12 -1.19 4.75
CA ASN A 100 -12.35 -1.36 3.51
C ASN A 100 -11.79 -2.77 3.33
N LEU A 101 -11.59 -3.52 4.41
CA LEU A 101 -10.97 -4.83 4.36
C LEU A 101 -11.76 -5.90 5.10
N ALA A 102 -13.02 -5.63 5.39
CA ALA A 102 -13.81 -6.39 6.35
C ALA A 102 -13.66 -7.90 6.28
N LYS A 103 -13.85 -8.44 5.10
CA LYS A 103 -13.88 -9.91 4.97
C LYS A 103 -12.51 -10.55 4.95
N SER A 104 -11.47 -9.75 4.84
CA SER A 104 -10.12 -10.25 4.70
C SER A 104 -9.36 -10.31 6.00
N LEU A 105 -9.94 -9.75 7.07
CA LEU A 105 -9.23 -9.59 8.34
C LEU A 105 -9.26 -10.82 9.21
N VAL A 106 -10.25 -11.67 9.01
CA VAL A 106 -10.47 -12.80 9.91
C VAL A 106 -9.33 -13.79 9.81
N GLY A 107 -8.69 -14.06 10.94
CA GLY A 107 -7.67 -15.09 11.02
C GLY A 107 -6.32 -14.76 10.42
N HIS A 108 -6.10 -13.48 10.06
CA HIS A 108 -4.86 -13.09 9.41
C HIS A 108 -4.15 -11.99 10.16
N SER A 109 -2.95 -11.68 9.69
CA SER A 109 -2.14 -10.63 10.28
C SER A 109 -2.84 -9.29 10.26
N ASN A 110 -2.66 -8.51 11.32
CA ASN A 110 -3.16 -7.14 11.36
C ASN A 110 -2.22 -6.17 10.66
N SER A 111 -1.10 -6.64 10.13
CA SER A 111 -0.14 -5.78 9.46
C SER A 111 -0.63 -5.40 8.08
N LEU A 112 -0.28 -4.19 7.68
CA LEU A 112 -0.50 -3.70 6.33
C LEU A 112 0.85 -3.35 5.72
N THR A 113 1.04 -3.70 4.46
CA THR A 113 2.24 -3.28 3.74
C THR A 113 1.79 -2.27 2.69
N VAL A 114 2.29 -1.05 2.81
CA VAL A 114 2.00 0.01 1.84
C VAL A 114 3.15 0.05 0.85
N ILE A 115 2.83 -0.04 -0.42
CA ILE A 115 3.83 -0.06 -1.49
C ILE A 115 3.44 1.01 -2.50
N GLY A 116 4.37 1.89 -2.80
CA GLY A 116 4.08 2.95 -3.75
C GLY A 116 5.25 3.88 -3.95
N PRO A 117 5.00 5.05 -4.55
CA PRO A 117 6.06 6.02 -4.80
C PRO A 117 6.75 6.40 -3.50
N ALA A 118 8.07 6.47 -3.56
CA ALA A 118 8.88 6.68 -2.36
C ALA A 118 8.46 7.92 -1.58
N ALA A 119 8.17 9.01 -2.26
CA ALA A 119 7.79 10.25 -1.59
C ALA A 119 6.52 10.10 -0.75
N ILE A 120 5.56 9.37 -1.27
CA ILE A 120 4.29 9.16 -0.57
C ILE A 120 4.46 8.20 0.59
N VAL A 121 5.13 7.08 0.34
CA VAL A 121 5.28 6.05 1.36
C VAL A 121 6.15 6.55 2.52
N LYS A 122 7.15 7.37 2.25
CA LYS A 122 7.96 7.94 3.30
C LYS A 122 7.15 8.82 4.24
N GLU A 123 6.17 9.54 3.70
CA GLU A 123 5.27 10.32 4.56
C GLU A 123 4.42 9.43 5.44
N ILE A 124 3.96 8.32 4.91
CA ILE A 124 3.18 7.36 5.69
C ILE A 124 4.03 6.72 6.78
N LYS A 125 5.29 6.43 6.48
CA LYS A 125 6.22 5.91 7.50
C LYS A 125 6.42 6.90 8.64
N ARG A 126 6.55 8.17 8.30
CA ARG A 126 6.77 9.22 9.28
C ARG A 126 5.53 9.46 10.12
N ASP A 127 4.36 9.37 9.50
CA ASP A 127 3.09 9.59 10.18
C ASP A 127 2.08 8.55 9.71
N PRO A 128 2.05 7.38 10.37
CA PRO A 128 1.14 6.31 9.94
C PRO A 128 -0.34 6.68 9.97
N SER A 129 -0.72 7.73 10.69
CA SER A 129 -2.12 8.16 10.71
C SER A 129 -2.60 8.62 9.33
N LYS A 130 -1.69 8.92 8.43
CA LYS A 130 -2.08 9.32 7.08
C LYS A 130 -2.77 8.20 6.32
N ILE A 131 -2.58 6.95 6.75
CA ILE A 131 -3.28 5.85 6.12
C ILE A 131 -4.78 5.91 6.43
N GLU A 132 -5.14 6.45 7.59
CA GLU A 132 -6.55 6.66 7.91
C GLU A 132 -7.19 7.63 6.93
N VAL A 133 -6.46 8.66 6.56
CA VAL A 133 -6.94 9.63 5.58
C VAL A 133 -7.21 8.94 4.26
N MET A 134 -6.30 8.08 3.83
CA MET A 134 -6.47 7.35 2.58
C MET A 134 -7.67 6.41 2.64
N LEU A 135 -7.79 5.65 3.72
CA LEU A 135 -8.88 4.67 3.86
C LEU A 135 -10.22 5.34 4.15
N GLY A 136 -10.19 6.46 4.82
CA GLY A 136 -11.41 7.13 5.25
C GLY A 136 -12.02 8.05 4.22
N ASN A 137 -11.36 8.23 3.10
CA ASN A 137 -11.80 9.17 2.09
C ASN A 137 -12.59 8.46 0.98
N ASN A 138 -13.56 7.69 1.39
CA ASN A 138 -14.40 6.93 0.46
C ASN A 138 -15.76 7.57 0.31
#